data_54d16c9d364a4358777fd0ecb49f3c32
#
_entry.id   54d16c9d364a4358777fd0ecb49f3c32
#
_cell.length_a   1.000
_cell.length_b   1.000
_cell.length_c   1.000
_cell.angle_alpha   90.00
_cell.angle_beta   90.00
_cell.angle_gamma   90.00
#
_symmetry.space_group_name_H-M   'P 1'
#
loop_
_entity.id
_entity.type
_entity.pdbx_description
1 polymer ?
#
loop_
_entity_poly.entity_id
_entity_poly.type
_entity_poly.pdbx_seq_one_letter_code
_entity_poly.pdbx_strand_id
1 'polypeptide(L)'
;MWGRREATACGGRIEPRFGEGDHPIMDWRSVATSLGSGARVLTRLAVPALVAFALGACSLFDKDTVVPDEPADKLYNEGLYLLNDKKDAKGAAKKFEEVDRQHPYSEWARKSLIMAAFAYYEAGAYEDCINSARRYATLHPGSPDAAYAQYLIGSSYFDQIPEISRDQERTEKAVQTLEEVARKYPDSEYAVASKRKIEIARDQLAGKEMDIGRQLLNSHNYTGAINRFKVVVTRYQRTRHVEEALLRLTEAYMALGIVDEAQTSAAVLGHNFPDSRWYKDAYALMQSNGVQPNENKGSWISQAFKKFGLG
;
A
#
# COMPACT_ATOMS: atom_id res chain seq x y z
N MET A 1 24.91 42.60 33.92
CA MET A 1 26.22 41.99 34.21
C MET A 1 26.30 40.64 33.57
N TRP A 2 27.25 40.49 32.62
CA TRP A 2 27.85 39.29 32.04
C TRP A 2 26.89 38.44 31.17
N GLY A 3 27.20 38.03 29.95
CA GLY A 3 28.39 38.27 29.06
C GLY A 3 28.11 37.56 27.75
N ARG A 4 28.32 38.29 26.64
CA ARG A 4 28.32 37.73 25.26
C ARG A 4 29.50 36.76 25.13
N ARG A 5 29.25 35.62 24.45
CA ARG A 5 30.35 34.90 23.77
C ARG A 5 29.96 34.70 22.31
N GLU A 6 30.68 35.38 21.49
CA GLU A 6 30.80 35.14 20.06
C GLU A 6 31.48 33.79 19.85
N ALA A 7 30.95 32.98 18.96
CA ALA A 7 31.60 31.79 18.42
C ALA A 7 31.74 31.95 16.91
N THR A 8 32.98 32.18 16.54
CA THR A 8 33.58 32.33 15.23
C THR A 8 33.19 31.18 14.27
N ALA A 9 32.92 31.57 13.05
CA ALA A 9 32.80 30.69 11.89
C ALA A 9 34.17 30.03 11.57
N CYS A 10 34.17 28.73 11.35
CA CYS A 10 35.19 28.00 10.62
C CYS A 10 34.54 27.21 9.50
N GLY A 11 34.54 27.81 8.31
CA GLY A 11 34.28 27.11 7.07
C GLY A 11 35.51 26.29 6.68
N GLY A 12 35.36 25.00 6.62
CA GLY A 12 36.34 24.08 6.07
C GLY A 12 35.64 23.21 5.00
N ARG A 13 35.74 23.66 3.75
CA ARG A 13 35.43 22.87 2.57
C ARG A 13 36.56 21.86 2.38
N ILE A 14 36.32 20.59 2.65
CA ILE A 14 37.25 19.50 2.38
C ILE A 14 37.02 19.04 0.95
N GLU A 15 37.87 19.48 0.02
CA GLU A 15 37.97 18.87 -1.31
C GLU A 15 38.88 17.63 -1.20
N PRO A 16 38.51 16.49 -1.75
CA PRO A 16 39.45 15.37 -1.85
C PRO A 16 40.43 15.63 -2.99
N ARG A 17 41.72 15.85 -2.64
CA ARG A 17 42.84 15.80 -3.58
C ARG A 17 42.99 14.34 -4.04
N PHE A 18 42.72 14.09 -5.30
CA PHE A 18 43.21 12.91 -6.00
C PHE A 18 44.73 13.15 -6.26
N GLY A 19 45.55 12.39 -5.58
CA GLY A 19 46.97 12.33 -5.89
C GLY A 19 47.15 11.59 -7.23
N GLU A 20 47.77 12.27 -8.17
CA GLU A 20 48.38 11.67 -9.36
C GLU A 20 49.50 10.73 -8.92
N GLY A 21 49.16 9.43 -8.88
CA GLY A 21 50.14 8.35 -8.75
C GLY A 21 50.54 7.88 -10.14
N ASP A 22 51.79 8.20 -10.50
CA ASP A 22 52.47 7.66 -11.69
C ASP A 22 52.39 6.12 -11.66
N HIS A 23 51.51 5.55 -12.47
CA HIS A 23 51.58 4.14 -12.81
C HIS A 23 52.52 3.95 -13.99
N PRO A 24 53.62 3.23 -13.86
CA PRO A 24 54.46 2.93 -14.99
C PRO A 24 53.69 2.08 -15.99
N ILE A 25 53.54 2.62 -17.19
CA ILE A 25 52.98 1.92 -18.34
C ILE A 25 53.89 0.75 -18.65
N MET A 26 53.49 -0.46 -18.31
CA MET A 26 54.21 -1.68 -18.62
C MET A 26 54.16 -1.94 -20.12
N ASP A 27 55.30 -1.67 -20.79
CA ASP A 27 55.47 -1.87 -22.23
C ASP A 27 55.46 -3.41 -22.54
N TRP A 28 54.34 -3.90 -22.99
CA TRP A 28 54.11 -5.30 -23.39
C TRP A 28 54.91 -5.71 -24.62
N ARG A 29 55.59 -4.81 -25.30
CA ARG A 29 56.39 -5.15 -26.49
C ARG A 29 57.76 -5.76 -26.15
N SER A 30 58.26 -5.56 -24.94
CA SER A 30 59.59 -6.10 -24.54
C SER A 30 59.53 -7.55 -24.02
N VAL A 31 58.38 -8.10 -23.69
CA VAL A 31 58.24 -9.46 -23.16
C VAL A 31 58.16 -10.53 -24.27
N ALA A 32 57.88 -10.13 -25.52
CA ALA A 32 57.63 -11.04 -26.62
C ALA A 32 58.88 -11.59 -27.31
N THR A 33 60.08 -11.16 -26.96
CA THR A 33 61.32 -11.49 -27.74
C THR A 33 62.27 -12.47 -27.08
N SER A 34 61.97 -12.99 -25.87
CA SER A 34 62.92 -13.91 -25.16
C SER A 34 62.45 -15.37 -24.97
N LEU A 35 61.37 -15.78 -25.57
CA LEU A 35 60.94 -17.17 -25.52
C LEU A 35 61.46 -17.95 -26.72
N GLY A 36 62.44 -18.80 -26.45
CA GLY A 36 63.13 -19.65 -27.44
C GLY A 36 62.16 -20.56 -28.22
N SER A 37 62.61 -21.05 -29.36
CA SER A 37 61.87 -21.84 -30.39
C SER A 37 61.08 -23.06 -29.85
N GLY A 38 61.43 -23.58 -28.67
CA GLY A 38 60.73 -24.72 -28.04
C GLY A 38 59.39 -24.37 -27.39
N ALA A 39 59.18 -23.13 -26.93
CA ALA A 39 57.96 -22.71 -26.27
C ALA A 39 56.81 -22.45 -27.30
N ARG A 40 57.13 -22.16 -28.54
CA ARG A 40 56.13 -21.88 -29.59
C ARG A 40 55.36 -23.14 -30.05
N VAL A 41 55.91 -24.33 -29.88
CA VAL A 41 55.23 -25.58 -30.22
C VAL A 41 54.27 -26.00 -29.10
N LEU A 42 54.67 -25.80 -27.84
CA LEU A 42 53.82 -26.11 -26.66
C LEU A 42 52.62 -25.17 -26.57
N THR A 43 52.78 -23.86 -26.88
CA THR A 43 51.67 -22.92 -26.89
C THR A 43 50.68 -23.14 -28.06
N ARG A 44 51.15 -23.66 -29.20
CA ARG A 44 50.26 -23.97 -30.35
C ARG A 44 49.35 -25.20 -30.10
N LEU A 45 49.72 -26.10 -29.19
CA LEU A 45 48.91 -27.25 -28.81
C LEU A 45 48.08 -26.99 -27.52
N ALA A 46 48.56 -26.14 -26.64
CA ALA A 46 47.87 -25.81 -25.38
C ALA A 46 46.63 -24.95 -25.57
N VAL A 47 46.64 -23.99 -26.53
CA VAL A 47 45.52 -23.12 -26.81
C VAL A 47 44.29 -23.88 -27.35
N PRO A 48 44.39 -24.76 -28.36
CA PRO A 48 43.23 -25.53 -28.81
C PRO A 48 42.76 -26.56 -27.78
N ALA A 49 43.63 -27.09 -26.92
CA ALA A 49 43.23 -28.00 -25.83
C ALA A 49 42.45 -27.26 -24.75
N LEU A 50 42.83 -26.01 -24.42
CA LEU A 50 42.13 -25.18 -23.45
C LEU A 50 40.77 -24.69 -23.97
N VAL A 51 40.67 -24.38 -25.25
CA VAL A 51 39.41 -24.04 -25.92
C VAL A 51 38.47 -25.26 -26.02
N ALA A 52 39.00 -26.45 -26.32
CA ALA A 52 38.22 -27.68 -26.32
C ALA A 52 37.71 -28.07 -24.91
N PHE A 53 38.51 -27.81 -23.88
CA PHE A 53 38.10 -28.02 -22.48
C PHE A 53 37.05 -27.01 -22.02
N ALA A 54 37.16 -25.75 -22.46
CA ALA A 54 36.16 -24.71 -22.15
C ALA A 54 34.82 -24.98 -22.85
N LEU A 55 34.81 -25.49 -24.07
CA LEU A 55 33.59 -25.87 -24.81
C LEU A 55 32.95 -27.15 -24.23
N GLY A 56 33.71 -28.05 -23.63
CA GLY A 56 33.19 -29.23 -22.96
C GLY A 56 32.63 -28.97 -21.55
N ALA A 57 33.10 -27.93 -20.89
CA ALA A 57 32.63 -27.57 -19.55
C ALA A 57 31.20 -27.03 -19.51
N CYS A 58 30.73 -26.37 -20.59
CA CYS A 58 29.36 -25.85 -20.67
C CYS A 58 28.32 -26.99 -20.76
N SER A 59 28.67 -28.21 -21.23
CA SER A 59 27.69 -29.31 -21.32
C SER A 59 27.59 -30.16 -20.05
N LEU A 60 28.45 -29.93 -19.05
CA LEU A 60 28.45 -30.69 -17.78
C LEU A 60 27.59 -30.04 -16.69
N PHE A 61 27.14 -28.78 -16.89
CA PHE A 61 26.31 -28.06 -15.92
C PHE A 61 24.83 -28.00 -16.28
N ASP A 62 24.44 -28.43 -17.48
CA ASP A 62 23.05 -28.42 -17.92
C ASP A 62 22.47 -29.82 -17.92
N LYS A 63 22.46 -30.46 -16.76
CA LYS A 63 21.47 -31.48 -16.49
C LYS A 63 20.22 -30.77 -15.98
N ASP A 64 19.48 -30.19 -16.89
CA ASP A 64 18.05 -30.07 -16.73
C ASP A 64 17.53 -31.49 -16.54
N THR A 65 17.49 -31.93 -15.30
CA THR A 65 16.70 -33.10 -14.94
C THR A 65 15.27 -32.65 -15.21
N VAL A 66 14.76 -33.00 -16.40
CA VAL A 66 13.33 -32.89 -16.67
C VAL A 66 12.68 -33.77 -15.61
N VAL A 67 12.27 -33.12 -14.50
CA VAL A 67 11.47 -33.78 -13.48
C VAL A 67 10.18 -34.14 -14.21
N PRO A 68 9.79 -35.43 -14.26
CA PRO A 68 8.55 -35.82 -14.91
C PRO A 68 7.40 -35.01 -14.33
N ASP A 69 6.53 -34.51 -15.18
CA ASP A 69 5.35 -33.78 -14.73
C ASP A 69 4.54 -34.65 -13.76
N GLU A 70 4.34 -34.15 -12.55
CA GLU A 70 3.52 -34.84 -11.57
C GLU A 70 2.02 -34.67 -11.92
N PRO A 71 1.17 -35.68 -11.69
CA PRO A 71 -0.27 -35.54 -11.93
C PRO A 71 -0.84 -34.32 -11.19
N ALA A 72 -1.71 -33.56 -11.88
CA ALA A 72 -2.28 -32.31 -11.36
C ALA A 72 -3.04 -32.49 -10.03
N ASP A 73 -3.79 -33.60 -9.91
CA ASP A 73 -4.51 -33.97 -8.69
C ASP A 73 -3.57 -34.28 -7.52
N LYS A 74 -2.42 -34.90 -7.78
CA LYS A 74 -1.42 -35.18 -6.76
C LYS A 74 -0.82 -33.88 -6.21
N LEU A 75 -0.34 -33.01 -7.10
CA LEU A 75 0.22 -31.69 -6.71
C LEU A 75 -0.79 -30.86 -5.93
N TYR A 76 -2.05 -30.85 -6.37
CA TYR A 76 -3.13 -30.15 -5.68
C TYR A 76 -3.35 -30.69 -4.27
N ASN A 77 -3.41 -32.01 -4.11
CA ASN A 77 -3.61 -32.65 -2.82
C ASN A 77 -2.39 -32.46 -1.88
N GLU A 78 -1.17 -32.43 -2.42
CA GLU A 78 0.01 -32.05 -1.65
C GLU A 78 -0.09 -30.60 -1.14
N GLY A 79 -0.56 -29.67 -1.97
CA GLY A 79 -0.84 -28.30 -1.56
C GLY A 79 -1.86 -28.23 -0.42
N LEU A 80 -2.97 -28.98 -0.53
CA LEU A 80 -3.97 -29.07 0.55
C LEU A 80 -3.39 -29.64 1.84
N TYR A 81 -2.57 -30.68 1.76
CA TYR A 81 -1.91 -31.29 2.90
C TYR A 81 -0.99 -30.31 3.61
N LEU A 82 -0.17 -29.56 2.84
CA LEU A 82 0.70 -28.53 3.40
C LEU A 82 -0.11 -27.43 4.10
N LEU A 83 -1.21 -27.00 3.50
CA LEU A 83 -2.05 -25.94 4.04
C LEU A 83 -2.78 -26.37 5.33
N ASN A 84 -3.44 -27.53 5.29
CA ASN A 84 -4.36 -27.95 6.36
C ASN A 84 -3.64 -28.66 7.52
N ASP A 85 -2.73 -29.60 7.18
CA ASP A 85 -2.10 -30.49 8.17
C ASP A 85 -0.77 -29.91 8.68
N LYS A 86 0.08 -29.43 7.76
CA LYS A 86 1.40 -28.89 8.11
C LYS A 86 1.38 -27.42 8.51
N LYS A 87 0.29 -26.70 8.18
CA LYS A 87 0.17 -25.24 8.38
C LYS A 87 1.27 -24.45 7.66
N ASP A 88 1.84 -25.03 6.60
CA ASP A 88 2.82 -24.38 5.72
C ASP A 88 2.07 -23.74 4.54
N ALA A 89 1.46 -22.59 4.79
CA ALA A 89 0.70 -21.87 3.79
C ALA A 89 1.58 -21.42 2.61
N LYS A 90 2.83 -21.02 2.87
CA LYS A 90 3.75 -20.60 1.82
C LYS A 90 4.21 -21.76 0.93
N GLY A 91 4.47 -22.91 1.52
CA GLY A 91 4.78 -24.15 0.78
C GLY A 91 3.58 -24.62 -0.03
N ALA A 92 2.37 -24.55 0.53
CA ALA A 92 1.12 -24.86 -0.14
C ALA A 92 0.90 -23.99 -1.39
N ALA A 93 1.09 -22.66 -1.26
CA ALA A 93 0.96 -21.74 -2.38
C ALA A 93 1.85 -22.12 -3.56
N LYS A 94 3.12 -22.46 -3.29
CA LYS A 94 4.06 -22.92 -4.33
C LYS A 94 3.62 -24.20 -5.01
N LYS A 95 3.04 -25.15 -4.26
CA LYS A 95 2.49 -26.38 -4.84
C LYS A 95 1.28 -26.10 -5.73
N PHE A 96 0.41 -25.17 -5.34
CA PHE A 96 -0.71 -24.75 -6.18
C PHE A 96 -0.25 -24.01 -7.44
N GLU A 97 0.79 -23.18 -7.37
CA GLU A 97 1.39 -22.55 -8.55
C GLU A 97 2.03 -23.58 -9.48
N GLU A 98 2.62 -24.64 -8.92
CA GLU A 98 3.21 -25.72 -9.71
C GLU A 98 2.15 -26.47 -10.53
N VAL A 99 0.93 -26.67 -10.00
CA VAL A 99 -0.20 -27.22 -10.77
C VAL A 99 -0.51 -26.34 -12.00
N ASP A 100 -0.59 -25.03 -11.81
CA ASP A 100 -0.86 -24.10 -12.91
C ASP A 100 0.29 -24.07 -13.94
N ARG A 101 1.52 -24.22 -13.49
CA ARG A 101 2.71 -24.27 -14.34
C ARG A 101 2.80 -25.52 -15.19
N GLN A 102 2.57 -26.71 -14.60
CA GLN A 102 2.68 -28.00 -15.29
C GLN A 102 1.42 -28.33 -16.10
N HIS A 103 0.24 -27.93 -15.62
CA HIS A 103 -1.05 -28.31 -16.19
C HIS A 103 -1.99 -27.10 -16.40
N PRO A 104 -1.59 -26.08 -17.16
CA PRO A 104 -2.30 -24.77 -17.21
C PRO A 104 -3.73 -24.86 -17.76
N TYR A 105 -4.07 -25.88 -18.51
CA TYR A 105 -5.41 -26.07 -19.11
C TYR A 105 -6.29 -27.06 -18.36
N SER A 106 -5.84 -27.56 -17.21
CA SER A 106 -6.59 -28.52 -16.41
C SER A 106 -7.66 -27.81 -15.55
N GLU A 107 -8.70 -28.54 -15.14
CA GLU A 107 -9.63 -28.04 -14.13
C GLU A 107 -8.95 -27.76 -12.79
N TRP A 108 -7.87 -28.49 -12.50
CA TRP A 108 -7.04 -28.33 -11.32
C TRP A 108 -6.29 -26.99 -11.34
N ALA A 109 -5.81 -26.52 -12.50
CA ALA A 109 -5.12 -25.24 -12.61
C ALA A 109 -6.00 -24.07 -12.14
N ARG A 110 -7.27 -24.05 -12.57
CA ARG A 110 -8.21 -23.00 -12.13
C ARG A 110 -8.41 -23.04 -10.61
N LYS A 111 -8.63 -24.24 -10.03
CA LYS A 111 -8.79 -24.40 -8.59
C LYS A 111 -7.51 -24.05 -7.84
N SER A 112 -6.37 -24.47 -8.37
CA SER A 112 -5.05 -24.18 -7.77
C SER A 112 -4.74 -22.71 -7.74
N LEU A 113 -5.07 -21.95 -8.79
CA LEU A 113 -4.79 -20.52 -8.85
C LEU A 113 -5.51 -19.73 -7.76
N ILE A 114 -6.77 -20.04 -7.47
CA ILE A 114 -7.49 -19.39 -6.36
C ILE A 114 -6.99 -19.89 -5.00
N MET A 115 -6.63 -21.17 -4.89
CA MET A 115 -6.04 -21.73 -3.66
C MET A 115 -4.64 -21.19 -3.38
N ALA A 116 -3.84 -20.90 -4.42
CA ALA A 116 -2.55 -20.22 -4.27
C ALA A 116 -2.74 -18.82 -3.70
N ALA A 117 -3.71 -18.05 -4.23
CA ALA A 117 -4.02 -16.73 -3.70
C ALA A 117 -4.44 -16.79 -2.22
N PHE A 118 -5.31 -17.74 -1.86
CA PHE A 118 -5.71 -17.96 -0.47
C PHE A 118 -4.52 -18.36 0.42
N ALA A 119 -3.69 -19.29 -0.03
CA ALA A 119 -2.54 -19.74 0.74
C ALA A 119 -1.50 -18.64 0.94
N TYR A 120 -1.27 -17.77 -0.06
CA TYR A 120 -0.43 -16.58 0.11
C TYR A 120 -1.04 -15.58 1.11
N TYR A 121 -2.36 -15.40 1.11
CA TYR A 121 -3.04 -14.56 2.09
C TYR A 121 -2.82 -15.09 3.51
N GLU A 122 -3.04 -16.39 3.74
CA GLU A 122 -2.80 -17.05 5.03
C GLU A 122 -1.32 -16.99 5.47
N ALA A 123 -0.40 -16.97 4.51
CA ALA A 123 1.04 -16.80 4.77
C ALA A 123 1.44 -15.35 5.08
N GLY A 124 0.54 -14.37 4.97
CA GLY A 124 0.86 -12.95 5.05
C GLY A 124 1.67 -12.41 3.87
N ALA A 125 1.81 -13.20 2.79
CA ALA A 125 2.49 -12.82 1.56
C ALA A 125 1.52 -12.04 0.64
N TYR A 126 1.10 -10.86 1.09
CA TYR A 126 -0.02 -10.12 0.49
C TYR A 126 0.21 -9.70 -0.96
N GLU A 127 1.44 -9.37 -1.35
CA GLU A 127 1.73 -9.00 -2.75
C GLU A 127 1.59 -10.22 -3.68
N ASP A 128 2.03 -11.40 -3.25
CA ASP A 128 1.89 -12.63 -4.01
C ASP A 128 0.40 -13.05 -4.10
N CYS A 129 -0.34 -12.88 -2.99
CA CYS A 129 -1.80 -13.05 -2.99
C CYS A 129 -2.49 -12.13 -4.02
N ILE A 130 -2.17 -10.83 -4.02
CA ILE A 130 -2.75 -9.87 -4.94
C ILE A 130 -2.46 -10.26 -6.40
N ASN A 131 -1.23 -10.70 -6.69
CA ASN A 131 -0.83 -11.10 -8.03
C ASN A 131 -1.60 -12.36 -8.50
N SER A 132 -1.65 -13.40 -7.68
CA SER A 132 -2.35 -14.65 -7.97
C SER A 132 -3.86 -14.44 -8.11
N ALA A 133 -4.47 -13.67 -7.19
CA ALA A 133 -5.90 -13.36 -7.22
C ALA A 133 -6.28 -12.47 -8.43
N ARG A 134 -5.43 -11.51 -8.80
CA ARG A 134 -5.63 -10.67 -9.99
C ARG A 134 -5.54 -11.50 -11.27
N ARG A 135 -4.58 -12.42 -11.34
CA ARG A 135 -4.45 -13.35 -12.46
C ARG A 135 -5.71 -14.21 -12.58
N TYR A 136 -6.23 -14.75 -11.46
CA TYR A 136 -7.50 -15.50 -11.45
C TYR A 136 -8.67 -14.67 -11.98
N ALA A 137 -8.87 -13.47 -11.45
CA ALA A 137 -9.96 -12.58 -11.85
C ALA A 137 -9.90 -12.19 -13.33
N THR A 138 -8.69 -12.11 -13.89
CA THR A 138 -8.48 -11.79 -15.32
C THR A 138 -8.76 -12.98 -16.22
N LEU A 139 -8.32 -14.18 -15.82
CA LEU A 139 -8.50 -15.41 -16.62
C LEU A 139 -9.90 -15.99 -16.51
N HIS A 140 -10.59 -15.79 -15.38
CA HIS A 140 -11.87 -16.40 -15.05
C HIS A 140 -12.92 -15.40 -14.53
N PRO A 141 -13.21 -14.30 -15.27
CA PRO A 141 -14.08 -13.22 -14.78
C PRO A 141 -15.53 -13.64 -14.53
N GLY A 142 -16.01 -14.70 -15.20
CA GLY A 142 -17.35 -15.26 -15.04
C GLY A 142 -17.44 -16.41 -14.03
N SER A 143 -16.35 -16.74 -13.34
CA SER A 143 -16.36 -17.82 -12.35
C SER A 143 -17.11 -17.42 -11.09
N PRO A 144 -17.80 -18.36 -10.39
CA PRO A 144 -18.36 -18.12 -9.07
C PRO A 144 -17.34 -17.59 -8.06
N ASP A 145 -16.07 -18.02 -8.18
CA ASP A 145 -14.98 -17.63 -7.28
C ASP A 145 -14.36 -16.27 -7.62
N ALA A 146 -14.83 -15.60 -8.70
CA ALA A 146 -14.30 -14.28 -9.09
C ALA A 146 -14.55 -13.21 -8.01
N ALA A 147 -15.68 -13.30 -7.30
CA ALA A 147 -16.01 -12.44 -6.17
C ALA A 147 -14.99 -12.65 -5.01
N TYR A 148 -14.64 -13.90 -4.74
CA TYR A 148 -13.66 -14.25 -3.73
C TYR A 148 -12.26 -13.77 -4.09
N ALA A 149 -11.84 -13.99 -5.34
CA ALA A 149 -10.53 -13.49 -5.81
C ALA A 149 -10.41 -11.97 -5.64
N GLN A 150 -11.44 -11.21 -6.03
CA GLN A 150 -11.45 -9.75 -5.87
C GLN A 150 -11.46 -9.34 -4.39
N TYR A 151 -12.18 -10.09 -3.54
CA TYR A 151 -12.20 -9.89 -2.09
C TYR A 151 -10.82 -10.14 -1.46
N LEU A 152 -10.09 -11.18 -1.89
CA LEU A 152 -8.72 -11.44 -1.41
C LEU A 152 -7.77 -10.28 -1.73
N ILE A 153 -7.88 -9.68 -2.93
CA ILE A 153 -7.09 -8.48 -3.28
C ILE A 153 -7.38 -7.34 -2.31
N GLY A 154 -8.66 -7.02 -2.10
CA GLY A 154 -9.08 -5.95 -1.20
C GLY A 154 -8.71 -6.21 0.26
N SER A 155 -8.83 -7.47 0.72
CA SER A 155 -8.45 -7.89 2.07
C SER A 155 -6.94 -7.81 2.27
N SER A 156 -6.14 -8.19 1.27
CA SER A 156 -4.69 -8.07 1.32
C SER A 156 -4.23 -6.62 1.48
N TYR A 157 -4.86 -5.67 0.79
CA TYR A 157 -4.59 -4.25 1.02
C TYR A 157 -5.08 -3.79 2.39
N PHE A 158 -6.23 -4.28 2.85
CA PHE A 158 -6.81 -3.92 4.14
C PHE A 158 -5.91 -4.35 5.31
N ASP A 159 -5.38 -5.56 5.28
CA ASP A 159 -4.53 -6.10 6.35
C ASP A 159 -3.13 -5.45 6.38
N GLN A 160 -2.79 -4.67 5.33
CA GLN A 160 -1.58 -3.86 5.26
C GLN A 160 -1.83 -2.37 5.59
N ILE A 161 -2.99 -2.00 6.13
CA ILE A 161 -3.30 -0.61 6.51
C ILE A 161 -2.30 -0.16 7.59
N PRO A 162 -1.55 0.93 7.35
CA PRO A 162 -0.58 1.42 8.31
C PRO A 162 -1.23 2.29 9.39
N GLU A 163 -0.46 2.73 10.37
CA GLU A 163 -0.90 3.74 11.34
C GLU A 163 -1.31 5.05 10.65
N ILE A 164 -2.17 5.83 11.32
CA ILE A 164 -2.72 7.11 10.82
C ILE A 164 -1.63 8.10 10.40
N SER A 165 -0.50 8.13 11.09
CA SER A 165 0.63 9.03 10.81
C SER A 165 1.34 8.77 9.48
N ARG A 166 1.22 7.53 8.96
CA ARG A 166 1.92 7.09 7.74
C ARG A 166 1.09 7.38 6.49
N ASP A 167 1.69 7.09 5.33
CA ASP A 167 1.00 7.17 4.04
C ASP A 167 -0.16 6.19 3.96
N GLN A 168 -1.30 6.63 3.41
CA GLN A 168 -2.57 5.89 3.38
C GLN A 168 -2.90 5.31 1.98
N GLU A 169 -1.96 5.23 1.06
CA GLU A 169 -2.19 4.71 -0.29
C GLU A 169 -2.77 3.29 -0.26
N ARG A 170 -2.30 2.42 0.66
CA ARG A 170 -2.83 1.06 0.80
C ARG A 170 -4.26 1.05 1.32
N THR A 171 -4.60 1.97 2.22
CA THR A 171 -5.96 2.14 2.73
C THR A 171 -6.92 2.57 1.62
N GLU A 172 -6.49 3.49 0.76
CA GLU A 172 -7.27 3.92 -0.40
C GLU A 172 -7.48 2.77 -1.40
N LYS A 173 -6.43 1.99 -1.69
CA LYS A 173 -6.52 0.79 -2.55
C LYS A 173 -7.46 -0.26 -1.96
N ALA A 174 -7.43 -0.46 -0.64
CA ALA A 174 -8.36 -1.37 0.04
C ALA A 174 -9.81 -0.91 -0.15
N VAL A 175 -10.12 0.36 0.11
CA VAL A 175 -11.46 0.92 -0.08
C VAL A 175 -11.91 0.74 -1.53
N GLN A 176 -11.10 1.17 -2.50
CA GLN A 176 -11.44 1.08 -3.92
C GLN A 176 -11.73 -0.36 -4.36
N THR A 177 -10.86 -1.30 -4.00
CA THR A 177 -11.01 -2.71 -4.41
C THR A 177 -12.21 -3.37 -3.75
N LEU A 178 -12.44 -3.11 -2.46
CA LEU A 178 -13.60 -3.65 -1.73
C LEU A 178 -14.93 -3.04 -2.20
N GLU A 179 -14.95 -1.76 -2.59
CA GLU A 179 -16.11 -1.13 -3.23
C GLU A 179 -16.44 -1.77 -4.58
N GLU A 180 -15.44 -2.20 -5.34
CA GLU A 180 -15.65 -2.95 -6.57
C GLU A 180 -16.31 -4.31 -6.29
N VAL A 181 -15.91 -5.01 -5.23
CA VAL A 181 -16.57 -6.27 -4.82
C VAL A 181 -18.05 -6.01 -4.51
N ALA A 182 -18.34 -5.02 -3.66
CA ALA A 182 -19.70 -4.69 -3.25
C ALA A 182 -20.60 -4.25 -4.42
N ARG A 183 -20.01 -3.65 -5.46
CA ARG A 183 -20.73 -3.20 -6.66
C ARG A 183 -20.92 -4.27 -7.70
N LYS A 184 -19.86 -5.08 -7.97
CA LYS A 184 -19.88 -6.11 -9.03
C LYS A 184 -20.61 -7.39 -8.58
N TYR A 185 -20.54 -7.72 -7.30
CA TYR A 185 -21.04 -8.96 -6.73
C TYR A 185 -21.95 -8.71 -5.51
N PRO A 186 -23.04 -7.91 -5.64
CA PRO A 186 -23.84 -7.43 -4.51
C PRO A 186 -24.48 -8.55 -3.69
N ASP A 187 -24.78 -9.69 -4.31
CA ASP A 187 -25.45 -10.84 -3.69
C ASP A 187 -24.46 -11.84 -3.07
N SER A 188 -23.15 -11.60 -3.18
CA SER A 188 -22.15 -12.48 -2.58
C SER A 188 -21.96 -12.19 -1.08
N GLU A 189 -21.62 -13.22 -0.32
CA GLU A 189 -21.22 -13.07 1.09
C GLU A 189 -20.04 -12.11 1.25
N TYR A 190 -19.16 -12.05 0.24
CA TYR A 190 -17.99 -11.16 0.20
C TYR A 190 -18.38 -9.69 0.09
N ALA A 191 -19.55 -9.36 -0.47
CA ALA A 191 -20.04 -7.99 -0.51
C ALA A 191 -20.35 -7.46 0.90
N VAL A 192 -20.94 -8.30 1.77
CA VAL A 192 -21.22 -7.92 3.17
C VAL A 192 -19.94 -7.74 3.95
N ALA A 193 -18.99 -8.68 3.81
CA ALA A 193 -17.68 -8.59 4.45
C ALA A 193 -16.89 -7.36 3.97
N SER A 194 -16.94 -7.06 2.65
CA SER A 194 -16.32 -5.87 2.07
C SER A 194 -16.87 -4.58 2.65
N LYS A 195 -18.20 -4.44 2.79
CA LYS A 195 -18.82 -3.23 3.37
C LYS A 195 -18.30 -2.94 4.77
N ARG A 196 -18.14 -3.96 5.62
CA ARG A 196 -17.57 -3.79 6.97
C ARG A 196 -16.11 -3.32 6.94
N LYS A 197 -15.28 -3.92 6.07
CA LYS A 197 -13.89 -3.51 5.91
C LYS A 197 -13.77 -2.09 5.34
N ILE A 198 -14.65 -1.70 4.41
CA ILE A 198 -14.73 -0.34 3.85
C ILE A 198 -15.01 0.69 4.96
N GLU A 199 -15.96 0.42 5.85
CA GLU A 199 -16.26 1.34 6.96
C GLU A 199 -15.05 1.57 7.86
N ILE A 200 -14.33 0.50 8.23
CA ILE A 200 -13.11 0.60 9.03
C ILE A 200 -12.01 1.38 8.29
N ALA A 201 -11.80 1.08 7.01
CA ALA A 201 -10.78 1.76 6.21
C ALA A 201 -11.11 3.25 5.99
N ARG A 202 -12.39 3.60 5.80
CA ARG A 202 -12.83 5.00 5.71
C ARG A 202 -12.68 5.74 7.04
N ASP A 203 -12.90 5.07 8.17
CA ASP A 203 -12.65 5.66 9.49
C ASP A 203 -11.15 5.97 9.69
N GLN A 204 -10.27 5.09 9.20
CA GLN A 204 -8.82 5.32 9.20
C GLN A 204 -8.42 6.54 8.34
N LEU A 205 -8.98 6.66 7.12
CA LEU A 205 -8.75 7.81 6.24
C LEU A 205 -9.28 9.12 6.85
N ALA A 206 -10.47 9.08 7.45
CA ALA A 206 -11.02 10.22 8.17
C ALA A 206 -10.14 10.63 9.35
N GLY A 207 -9.63 9.66 10.10
CA GLY A 207 -8.71 9.88 11.22
C GLY A 207 -7.42 10.60 10.77
N LYS A 208 -6.87 10.26 9.60
CA LYS A 208 -5.71 10.95 9.01
C LYS A 208 -6.01 12.43 8.72
N GLU A 209 -7.14 12.71 8.07
CA GLU A 209 -7.55 14.09 7.78
C GLU A 209 -7.79 14.89 9.07
N MET A 210 -8.39 14.26 10.09
CA MET A 210 -8.58 14.86 11.40
C MET A 210 -7.27 15.18 12.10
N ASP A 211 -6.30 14.28 12.05
CA ASP A 211 -4.99 14.48 12.67
C ASP A 211 -4.26 15.68 12.07
N ILE A 212 -4.18 15.72 10.73
CA ILE A 212 -3.61 16.87 10.01
C ILE A 212 -4.38 18.16 10.32
N GLY A 213 -5.72 18.09 10.31
CA GLY A 213 -6.58 19.22 10.60
C GLY A 213 -6.33 19.80 11.99
N ARG A 214 -6.22 18.96 13.03
CA ARG A 214 -5.90 19.38 14.41
C ARG A 214 -4.53 20.02 14.52
N GLN A 215 -3.51 19.48 13.86
CA GLN A 215 -2.16 20.06 13.83
C GLN A 215 -2.17 21.46 13.20
N LEU A 216 -2.88 21.61 12.07
CA LEU A 216 -3.04 22.92 11.40
C LEU A 216 -3.82 23.91 12.25
N LEU A 217 -4.88 23.48 12.92
CA LEU A 217 -5.67 24.30 13.84
C LEU A 217 -4.82 24.82 15.01
N ASN A 218 -4.02 23.93 15.63
CA ASN A 218 -3.11 24.25 16.73
C ASN A 218 -1.99 25.23 16.30
N SER A 219 -1.57 25.16 15.04
CA SER A 219 -0.61 26.11 14.46
C SER A 219 -1.22 27.40 13.93
N HIS A 220 -2.53 27.63 14.20
CA HIS A 220 -3.31 28.77 13.73
C HIS A 220 -3.44 28.89 12.21
N ASN A 221 -3.16 27.80 11.47
CA ASN A 221 -3.44 27.74 10.04
C ASN A 221 -4.91 27.32 9.81
N TYR A 222 -5.82 28.24 10.11
CA TYR A 222 -7.26 27.96 10.07
C TYR A 222 -7.78 27.56 8.70
N THR A 223 -7.29 28.20 7.63
CA THR A 223 -7.68 27.86 6.26
C THR A 223 -7.24 26.45 5.88
N GLY A 224 -6.03 26.07 6.24
CA GLY A 224 -5.53 24.70 6.04
C GLY A 224 -6.36 23.67 6.82
N ALA A 225 -6.67 23.97 8.08
CA ALA A 225 -7.49 23.13 8.95
C ALA A 225 -8.91 22.93 8.38
N ILE A 226 -9.58 24.02 7.95
CA ILE A 226 -10.90 23.97 7.32
C ILE A 226 -10.90 23.03 6.12
N ASN A 227 -9.88 23.10 5.25
CA ASN A 227 -9.79 22.22 4.08
C ASN A 227 -9.72 20.74 4.47
N ARG A 228 -9.02 20.40 5.55
CA ARG A 228 -8.93 19.01 6.05
C ARG A 228 -10.25 18.55 6.66
N PHE A 229 -10.84 19.31 7.54
CA PHE A 229 -12.14 18.99 8.13
C PHE A 229 -13.27 18.93 7.08
N LYS A 230 -13.19 19.77 6.04
CA LYS A 230 -14.10 19.69 4.89
C LYS A 230 -14.06 18.33 4.20
N VAL A 231 -12.89 17.72 4.04
CA VAL A 231 -12.77 16.36 3.49
C VAL A 231 -13.54 15.36 4.34
N VAL A 232 -13.42 15.44 5.68
CA VAL A 232 -14.15 14.55 6.59
C VAL A 232 -15.65 14.73 6.43
N VAL A 233 -16.15 15.98 6.46
CA VAL A 233 -17.56 16.31 6.35
C VAL A 233 -18.16 15.98 4.99
N THR A 234 -17.37 15.96 3.91
CA THR A 234 -17.88 15.70 2.56
C THR A 234 -17.70 14.26 2.09
N ARG A 235 -16.67 13.54 2.55
CA ARG A 235 -16.35 12.18 2.07
C ARG A 235 -16.56 11.10 3.11
N TYR A 236 -16.46 11.42 4.41
CA TYR A 236 -16.41 10.47 5.51
C TYR A 236 -17.49 10.69 6.57
N GLN A 237 -18.69 11.12 6.16
CA GLN A 237 -19.80 11.52 7.04
C GLN A 237 -20.33 10.43 7.97
N ARG A 238 -20.14 9.14 7.60
CA ARG A 238 -20.59 8.01 8.40
C ARG A 238 -19.53 7.51 9.40
N THR A 239 -18.40 8.21 9.49
CA THR A 239 -17.35 7.88 10.46
C THR A 239 -17.59 8.60 11.78
N ARG A 240 -17.04 8.05 12.85
CA ARG A 240 -17.08 8.69 14.20
C ARG A 240 -16.42 10.07 14.25
N HIS A 241 -15.69 10.44 13.23
CA HIS A 241 -14.92 11.69 13.19
C HIS A 241 -15.73 12.92 12.75
N VAL A 242 -16.92 12.74 12.16
CA VAL A 242 -17.70 13.84 11.58
C VAL A 242 -18.17 14.86 12.62
N GLU A 243 -18.54 14.37 13.83
CA GLU A 243 -18.99 15.22 14.91
C GLU A 243 -17.87 16.19 15.37
N GLU A 244 -16.68 15.65 15.62
CA GLU A 244 -15.51 16.46 15.94
C GLU A 244 -15.14 17.40 14.81
N ALA A 245 -15.19 16.95 13.55
CA ALA A 245 -14.87 17.79 12.39
C ALA A 245 -15.78 19.03 12.31
N LEU A 246 -17.08 18.89 12.60
CA LEU A 246 -18.02 20.01 12.62
C LEU A 246 -17.70 21.00 13.75
N LEU A 247 -17.35 20.53 14.96
CA LEU A 247 -16.86 21.41 16.03
C LEU A 247 -15.61 22.17 15.60
N ARG A 248 -14.60 21.45 15.07
CA ARG A 248 -13.34 22.06 14.63
C ARG A 248 -13.53 23.06 13.49
N LEU A 249 -14.50 22.84 12.60
CA LEU A 249 -14.93 23.84 11.61
C LEU A 249 -15.51 25.07 12.28
N THR A 250 -16.39 24.90 13.29
CA THR A 250 -16.95 26.02 14.06
C THR A 250 -15.82 26.85 14.69
N GLU A 251 -14.85 26.22 15.36
CA GLU A 251 -13.69 26.89 15.94
C GLU A 251 -12.87 27.67 14.91
N ALA A 252 -12.53 27.00 13.79
CA ALA A 252 -11.70 27.60 12.74
C ALA A 252 -12.41 28.79 12.04
N TYR A 253 -13.71 28.68 11.76
CA TYR A 253 -14.49 29.77 11.16
C TYR A 253 -14.67 30.92 12.13
N MET A 254 -14.92 30.65 13.41
CA MET A 254 -14.97 31.70 14.44
C MET A 254 -13.64 32.46 14.55
N ALA A 255 -12.53 31.76 14.53
CA ALA A 255 -11.20 32.38 14.59
C ALA A 255 -10.89 33.24 13.37
N LEU A 256 -11.47 32.95 12.20
CA LEU A 256 -11.37 33.76 10.99
C LEU A 256 -12.44 34.87 10.90
N GLY A 257 -13.39 34.96 11.85
CA GLY A 257 -14.51 35.89 11.81
C GLY A 257 -15.59 35.56 10.76
N ILE A 258 -15.58 34.32 10.22
CA ILE A 258 -16.59 33.84 9.24
C ILE A 258 -17.77 33.24 10.03
N VAL A 259 -18.55 34.14 10.66
CA VAL A 259 -19.59 33.79 11.63
C VAL A 259 -20.70 32.92 11.02
N ASP A 260 -21.16 33.23 9.80
CA ASP A 260 -22.25 32.49 9.15
C ASP A 260 -21.95 31.00 8.94
N GLU A 261 -20.73 30.69 8.53
CA GLU A 261 -20.29 29.28 8.35
C GLU A 261 -20.06 28.59 9.69
N ALA A 262 -19.59 29.32 10.71
CA ALA A 262 -19.46 28.78 12.07
C ALA A 262 -20.85 28.44 12.65
N GLN A 263 -21.83 29.32 12.51
CA GLN A 263 -23.22 29.11 12.94
C GLN A 263 -23.83 27.90 12.23
N THR A 264 -23.58 27.76 10.93
CA THR A 264 -24.07 26.64 10.13
C THR A 264 -23.44 25.33 10.57
N SER A 265 -22.10 25.28 10.81
CA SER A 265 -21.41 24.09 11.32
C SER A 265 -22.01 23.62 12.66
N ALA A 266 -22.20 24.55 13.59
CA ALA A 266 -22.79 24.25 14.90
C ALA A 266 -24.27 23.81 14.79
N ALA A 267 -25.05 24.43 13.91
CA ALA A 267 -26.46 24.08 13.68
C ALA A 267 -26.60 22.68 13.08
N VAL A 268 -25.79 22.34 12.05
CA VAL A 268 -25.76 21.01 11.44
C VAL A 268 -25.31 19.94 12.45
N LEU A 269 -24.33 20.26 13.29
CA LEU A 269 -23.90 19.37 14.36
C LEU A 269 -25.03 19.12 15.36
N GLY A 270 -25.73 20.16 15.83
CA GLY A 270 -26.84 20.05 16.77
C GLY A 270 -28.06 19.33 16.20
N HIS A 271 -28.34 19.54 14.91
CA HIS A 271 -29.47 18.89 14.24
C HIS A 271 -29.24 17.37 14.10
N ASN A 272 -28.06 16.96 13.67
CA ASN A 272 -27.77 15.56 13.36
C ASN A 272 -27.27 14.75 14.59
N PHE A 273 -26.64 15.44 15.56
CA PHE A 273 -26.00 14.81 16.71
C PHE A 273 -26.30 15.59 18.02
N PRO A 274 -27.58 15.70 18.42
CA PRO A 274 -27.99 16.55 19.54
C PRO A 274 -27.39 16.14 20.89
N ASP A 275 -27.12 14.84 21.10
CA ASP A 275 -26.57 14.32 22.33
C ASP A 275 -25.03 14.34 22.40
N SER A 276 -24.39 14.75 21.29
CA SER A 276 -22.93 14.76 21.16
C SER A 276 -22.29 15.75 22.14
N ARG A 277 -21.18 15.32 22.76
CA ARG A 277 -20.33 16.21 23.55
C ARG A 277 -19.80 17.37 22.69
N TRP A 278 -19.49 17.09 21.43
CA TRP A 278 -18.95 18.06 20.49
C TRP A 278 -19.97 19.17 20.19
N TYR A 279 -21.26 18.85 20.19
CA TYR A 279 -22.31 19.87 20.06
C TYR A 279 -22.37 20.77 21.29
N LYS A 280 -22.24 20.21 22.51
CA LYS A 280 -22.23 21.02 23.73
C LYS A 280 -21.08 22.03 23.75
N ASP A 281 -19.91 21.59 23.28
CA ASP A 281 -18.71 22.43 23.19
C ASP A 281 -18.89 23.51 22.11
N ALA A 282 -19.43 23.16 20.92
CA ALA A 282 -19.74 24.10 19.85
C ALA A 282 -20.76 25.16 20.30
N TYR A 283 -21.81 24.73 20.99
CA TYR A 283 -22.84 25.63 21.51
C TYR A 283 -22.26 26.60 22.54
N ALA A 284 -21.46 26.13 23.49
CA ALA A 284 -20.79 26.95 24.50
C ALA A 284 -19.85 27.98 23.82
N LEU A 285 -19.10 27.59 22.82
CA LEU A 285 -18.26 28.49 22.02
C LEU A 285 -19.08 29.59 21.36
N MET A 286 -20.21 29.23 20.73
CA MET A 286 -21.09 30.18 20.07
C MET A 286 -21.67 31.17 21.06
N GLN A 287 -22.19 30.70 22.21
CA GLN A 287 -22.72 31.55 23.26
C GLN A 287 -21.69 32.52 23.83
N SER A 288 -20.47 32.08 24.09
CA SER A 288 -19.39 32.94 24.61
C SER A 288 -19.04 34.11 23.66
N ASN A 289 -19.31 33.95 22.36
CA ASN A 289 -19.12 34.98 21.35
C ASN A 289 -20.41 35.76 21.02
N GLY A 290 -21.49 35.55 21.80
CA GLY A 290 -22.76 36.29 21.64
C GLY A 290 -23.59 35.92 20.42
N VAL A 291 -23.31 34.74 19.82
CA VAL A 291 -24.01 34.22 18.63
C VAL A 291 -24.67 32.88 18.94
N GLN A 292 -25.64 32.50 18.11
CA GLN A 292 -26.33 31.19 18.27
C GLN A 292 -26.21 30.39 16.99
N PRO A 293 -26.27 29.04 17.08
CA PRO A 293 -26.33 28.18 15.91
C PRO A 293 -27.50 28.57 15.01
N ASN A 294 -27.21 28.79 13.74
CA ASN A 294 -28.21 29.15 12.71
C ASN A 294 -27.81 28.53 11.38
N GLU A 295 -28.69 27.70 10.81
CA GLU A 295 -28.37 26.97 9.59
C GLU A 295 -28.61 27.83 8.34
N ASN A 296 -27.55 28.06 7.56
CA ASN A 296 -27.66 28.56 6.21
C ASN A 296 -27.80 27.38 5.23
N LYS A 297 -29.00 27.19 4.69
CA LYS A 297 -29.28 26.10 3.73
C LYS A 297 -28.49 26.21 2.42
N GLY A 298 -27.94 27.39 2.10
CA GLY A 298 -27.06 27.62 0.95
C GLY A 298 -25.61 27.26 1.19
N SER A 299 -25.20 27.07 2.45
CA SER A 299 -23.84 26.67 2.81
C SER A 299 -23.48 25.29 2.26
N TRP A 300 -22.21 25.13 1.90
CA TRP A 300 -21.66 23.85 1.47
C TRP A 300 -21.81 22.75 2.54
N ILE A 301 -21.81 23.12 3.82
CA ILE A 301 -21.96 22.19 4.96
C ILE A 301 -23.36 21.59 4.94
N SER A 302 -24.41 22.42 4.90
CA SER A 302 -25.80 21.96 4.81
C SER A 302 -26.05 21.12 3.54
N GLN A 303 -25.49 21.56 2.41
CA GLN A 303 -25.60 20.81 1.16
C GLN A 303 -24.92 19.43 1.22
N ALA A 304 -23.76 19.32 1.90
CA ALA A 304 -23.08 18.05 2.11
C ALA A 304 -23.96 17.06 2.88
N PHE A 305 -24.62 17.51 3.96
CA PHE A 305 -25.49 16.64 4.77
C PHE A 305 -26.80 16.27 4.06
N LYS A 306 -27.42 17.17 3.31
CA LYS A 306 -28.61 16.88 2.51
C LYS A 306 -28.38 15.79 1.46
N LYS A 307 -27.23 15.82 0.79
CA LYS A 307 -26.88 14.84 -0.26
C LYS A 307 -26.87 13.40 0.24
N PHE A 308 -26.63 13.19 1.52
CA PHE A 308 -26.51 11.86 2.14
C PHE A 308 -27.73 11.43 2.97
N GLY A 309 -28.83 12.21 2.92
CA GLY A 309 -30.06 11.90 3.65
C GLY A 309 -29.95 12.02 5.16
N LEU A 310 -29.00 12.84 5.63
CA LEU A 310 -28.76 13.20 7.03
C LEU A 310 -29.21 14.64 7.32
N GLY A 311 -30.05 15.23 6.45
CA GLY A 311 -30.59 16.59 6.61
C GLY A 311 -32.10 16.60 6.68
#